data_e50f95fe495360216c09f8c1eb8ee85c
#
_entry.id   e50f95fe495360216c09f8c1eb8ee85c
#
_cell.length_a   1.000
_cell.length_b   1.000
_cell.length_c   1.000
_cell.angle_alpha   90.00
_cell.angle_beta   90.00
_cell.angle_gamma   90.00
#
_symmetry.space_group_name_H-M   'P 1'
#
loop_
_entity.id
_entity.type
_entity.pdbx_description
1 polymer ?
#
loop_
_entity_poly.entity_id
_entity_poly.type
_entity_poly.pdbx_seq_one_letter_code
_entity_poly.pdbx_strand_id
1 'polypeptide(L)'
;MAMKKNEIIESVKIALQEDIGSGDVTADLVDAHTIAEATLTCRDNAVLCGIDWFNEVFHQIDDSIDIKWQASDGDNIKHSQVVCTLKGPVRSILMGERTAINFLQTLSAVSTNVAAFVDRIKNSKTKILDSRKTLPGLRYAQKYAVKIGGGINHRHGLYDEILIKENHILASGSIEATVKKAKEKKLPITIEVEDLKQLEIALETDVDRIMLDNFSPPNICKAVAMAKGNIKLEASGNTTINNVHSIAGTGVDYISVGALTKNIEAIDFSMLVDLVYITK
;
A
#
# COMPACT_ATOMS: atom_id res chain seq x y z
N MET A 1 -11.50 1.21 8.58
CA MET A 1 -12.37 0.58 7.57
C MET A 1 -12.05 -0.90 7.60
N ALA A 2 -13.02 -1.74 7.92
CA ALA A 2 -12.79 -3.20 7.95
C ALA A 2 -12.32 -3.65 6.56
N MET A 3 -11.32 -4.53 6.53
CA MET A 3 -10.83 -5.13 5.31
C MET A 3 -11.99 -5.82 4.59
N LYS A 4 -12.23 -5.49 3.33
CA LYS A 4 -13.29 -6.15 2.56
C LYS A 4 -12.77 -7.54 2.16
N LYS A 5 -13.16 -8.57 2.88
CA LYS A 5 -12.79 -9.95 2.61
C LYS A 5 -12.94 -10.33 1.13
N ASN A 6 -13.96 -9.84 0.47
CA ASN A 6 -14.18 -10.09 -0.96
C ASN A 6 -13.06 -9.56 -1.87
N GLU A 7 -12.39 -8.46 -1.53
CA GLU A 7 -11.28 -7.90 -2.32
C GLU A 7 -10.05 -8.83 -2.28
N ILE A 8 -9.81 -9.48 -1.13
CA ILE A 8 -8.73 -10.47 -0.98
C ILE A 8 -9.07 -11.70 -1.82
N ILE A 9 -10.27 -12.28 -1.63
CA ILE A 9 -10.73 -13.47 -2.35
C ILE A 9 -10.60 -13.29 -3.86
N GLU A 10 -11.12 -12.20 -4.41
CA GLU A 10 -11.09 -11.96 -5.86
C GLU A 10 -9.67 -11.72 -6.39
N SER A 11 -8.82 -10.98 -5.66
CA SER A 11 -7.44 -10.76 -6.10
C SER A 11 -6.62 -12.04 -6.09
N VAL A 12 -6.80 -12.90 -5.10
CA VAL A 12 -6.14 -14.20 -5.01
C VAL A 12 -6.64 -15.14 -6.11
N LYS A 13 -7.95 -15.19 -6.34
CA LYS A 13 -8.53 -16.00 -7.41
C LYS A 13 -7.95 -15.66 -8.78
N ILE A 14 -7.81 -14.36 -9.09
CA ILE A 14 -7.22 -13.91 -10.37
C ILE A 14 -5.76 -14.37 -10.46
N ALA A 15 -4.97 -14.21 -9.39
CA ALA A 15 -3.57 -14.59 -9.37
C ALA A 15 -3.38 -16.11 -9.49
N LEU A 16 -4.23 -16.92 -8.84
CA LEU A 16 -4.23 -18.38 -8.98
C LEU A 16 -4.63 -18.83 -10.39
N GLN A 17 -5.57 -18.15 -11.03
CA GLN A 17 -5.92 -18.43 -12.43
C GLN A 17 -4.78 -18.13 -13.39
N GLU A 18 -3.98 -17.09 -13.11
CA GLU A 18 -2.79 -16.75 -13.92
C GLU A 18 -1.71 -17.83 -13.81
N ASP A 19 -1.42 -18.33 -12.58
CA ASP A 19 -0.31 -19.21 -12.30
C ASP A 19 -0.64 -20.70 -12.57
N ILE A 20 -1.81 -21.15 -12.16
CA ILE A 20 -2.23 -22.56 -12.28
C ILE A 20 -2.82 -22.85 -13.68
N GLY A 21 -3.60 -21.92 -14.24
CA GLY A 21 -4.23 -22.09 -15.55
C GLY A 21 -5.08 -23.37 -15.65
N SER A 22 -4.67 -24.30 -16.53
CA SER A 22 -5.34 -25.59 -16.74
C SER A 22 -4.90 -26.70 -15.77
N GLY A 23 -3.95 -26.43 -14.89
CA GLY A 23 -3.42 -27.36 -13.88
C GLY A 23 -1.90 -27.34 -13.77
N ASP A 24 -1.38 -27.81 -12.65
CA ASP A 24 0.07 -27.93 -12.41
C ASP A 24 0.60 -29.24 -13.03
N VAL A 25 1.29 -29.10 -14.17
CA VAL A 25 1.87 -30.25 -14.89
C VAL A 25 3.06 -30.90 -14.16
N THR A 26 3.61 -30.22 -13.14
CA THR A 26 4.74 -30.71 -12.35
C THR A 26 4.25 -31.49 -11.13
N ALA A 27 3.03 -31.24 -10.67
CA ALA A 27 2.45 -31.88 -9.48
C ALA A 27 2.43 -33.42 -9.56
N ASP A 28 2.28 -33.98 -10.76
CA ASP A 28 2.24 -35.42 -10.99
C ASP A 28 3.58 -36.14 -10.74
N LEU A 29 4.68 -35.40 -10.63
CA LEU A 29 5.99 -35.94 -10.27
C LEU A 29 6.08 -36.35 -8.79
N VAL A 30 5.10 -35.93 -7.97
CA VAL A 30 5.05 -36.22 -6.54
C VAL A 30 3.81 -37.04 -6.24
N ASP A 31 3.90 -38.03 -5.31
CA ASP A 31 2.76 -38.82 -4.88
C ASP A 31 1.69 -37.93 -4.22
N ALA A 32 0.42 -38.12 -4.62
CA ALA A 32 -0.72 -37.29 -4.15
C ALA A 32 -0.98 -37.38 -2.63
N HIS A 33 -0.53 -38.48 -2.00
CA HIS A 33 -0.74 -38.72 -0.55
C HIS A 33 0.46 -38.28 0.31
N THR A 34 1.50 -37.73 -0.32
CA THR A 34 2.69 -37.24 0.41
C THR A 34 2.34 -36.00 1.22
N ILE A 35 2.62 -36.03 2.52
CA ILE A 35 2.51 -34.90 3.42
C ILE A 35 3.87 -34.24 3.56
N ALA A 36 3.90 -32.93 3.58
CA ALA A 36 5.12 -32.15 3.79
C ALA A 36 4.91 -31.09 4.90
N GLU A 37 6.03 -30.69 5.48
CA GLU A 37 6.15 -29.46 6.25
C GLU A 37 6.95 -28.47 5.42
N ALA A 38 6.52 -27.20 5.39
CA ALA A 38 7.24 -26.14 4.72
C ALA A 38 7.55 -25.01 5.68
N THR A 39 8.72 -24.42 5.53
CA THR A 39 9.19 -23.30 6.35
C THR A 39 9.42 -22.08 5.46
N LEU A 40 8.70 -20.99 5.75
CA LEU A 40 8.86 -19.72 5.08
C LEU A 40 9.82 -18.82 5.86
N THR A 41 10.91 -18.41 5.20
CA THR A 41 11.97 -17.57 5.79
C THR A 41 12.09 -16.26 5.01
N CYS A 42 12.19 -15.14 5.71
CA CYS A 42 12.53 -13.86 5.11
C CYS A 42 14.06 -13.74 4.97
N ARG A 43 14.54 -13.29 3.80
CA ARG A 43 15.96 -13.06 3.53
C ARG A 43 16.37 -11.60 3.58
N ASP A 44 15.47 -10.72 3.99
CA ASP A 44 15.67 -9.28 4.14
C ASP A 44 15.27 -8.80 5.53
N ASN A 45 15.59 -7.54 5.87
CA ASN A 45 14.96 -6.84 6.98
C ASN A 45 13.73 -6.11 6.42
N ALA A 46 12.56 -6.39 6.96
CA ALA A 46 11.30 -5.86 6.41
C ALA A 46 10.24 -5.63 7.50
N VAL A 47 9.19 -4.93 7.13
CA VAL A 47 7.91 -4.89 7.85
C VAL A 47 6.98 -5.88 7.16
N LEU A 48 6.61 -6.96 7.84
CA LEU A 48 5.75 -8.01 7.29
C LEU A 48 4.38 -7.44 6.93
N CYS A 49 3.86 -7.84 5.76
CA CYS A 49 2.51 -7.47 5.34
C CYS A 49 1.98 -8.42 4.25
N GLY A 50 0.72 -8.85 4.40
CA GLY A 50 0.04 -9.67 3.40
C GLY A 50 -0.36 -11.06 3.87
N ILE A 51 -0.37 -11.30 5.18
CA ILE A 51 -0.73 -12.60 5.80
C ILE A 51 -2.09 -13.08 5.29
N ASP A 52 -3.09 -12.20 5.22
CA ASP A 52 -4.44 -12.60 4.79
C ASP A 52 -4.47 -13.04 3.32
N TRP A 53 -3.67 -12.44 2.43
CA TRP A 53 -3.53 -12.88 1.04
C TRP A 53 -2.81 -14.22 0.94
N PHE A 54 -1.74 -14.38 1.70
CA PHE A 54 -1.00 -15.64 1.77
C PHE A 54 -1.89 -16.80 2.23
N ASN A 55 -2.64 -16.61 3.31
CA ASN A 55 -3.58 -17.61 3.84
C ASN A 55 -4.69 -17.92 2.83
N GLU A 56 -5.24 -16.90 2.18
CA GLU A 56 -6.31 -17.04 1.20
C GLU A 56 -5.88 -17.86 -0.02
N VAL A 57 -4.59 -17.75 -0.45
CA VAL A 57 -4.05 -18.60 -1.53
C VAL A 57 -4.20 -20.06 -1.20
N PHE A 58 -3.75 -20.48 -0.02
CA PHE A 58 -3.84 -21.89 0.39
C PHE A 58 -5.26 -22.29 0.69
N HIS A 59 -6.08 -21.42 1.25
CA HIS A 59 -7.50 -21.68 1.46
C HIS A 59 -8.25 -21.97 0.14
N GLN A 60 -7.94 -21.27 -0.94
CA GLN A 60 -8.56 -21.53 -2.24
C GLN A 60 -8.03 -22.79 -2.93
N ILE A 61 -6.83 -23.25 -2.59
CA ILE A 61 -6.24 -24.46 -3.17
C ILE A 61 -6.66 -25.69 -2.36
N ASP A 62 -6.47 -25.65 -1.03
CA ASP A 62 -6.69 -26.81 -0.15
C ASP A 62 -6.82 -26.38 1.32
N ASP A 63 -8.04 -26.40 1.84
CA ASP A 63 -8.36 -26.04 3.23
C ASP A 63 -7.70 -26.94 4.30
N SER A 64 -7.13 -28.08 3.90
CA SER A 64 -6.48 -29.01 4.85
C SER A 64 -5.08 -28.57 5.25
N ILE A 65 -4.51 -27.52 4.62
CA ILE A 65 -3.18 -27.00 4.95
C ILE A 65 -3.23 -26.23 6.26
N ASP A 66 -2.50 -26.72 7.28
CA ASP A 66 -2.32 -26.03 8.56
C ASP A 66 -1.19 -24.99 8.43
N ILE A 67 -1.49 -23.71 8.70
CA ILE A 67 -0.56 -22.59 8.58
C ILE A 67 -0.35 -21.97 9.96
N LYS A 68 0.92 -21.90 10.40
CA LYS A 68 1.29 -21.34 11.71
C LYS A 68 2.24 -20.16 11.53
N TRP A 69 1.75 -18.97 11.79
CA TRP A 69 2.55 -17.75 11.77
C TRP A 69 3.32 -17.54 13.07
N GLN A 70 4.59 -17.09 12.96
CA GLN A 70 5.43 -16.65 14.06
C GLN A 70 5.56 -15.12 14.12
N ALA A 71 4.90 -14.41 13.20
CA ALA A 71 4.86 -12.95 13.11
C ALA A 71 3.49 -12.50 12.62
N SER A 72 3.19 -11.23 12.78
CA SER A 72 1.95 -10.57 12.36
C SER A 72 2.23 -9.45 11.37
N ASP A 73 1.21 -9.05 10.59
CA ASP A 73 1.31 -7.85 9.76
C ASP A 73 1.67 -6.63 10.62
N GLY A 74 2.72 -5.90 10.22
CA GLY A 74 3.27 -4.76 10.95
C GLY A 74 4.51 -5.09 11.79
N ASP A 75 4.83 -6.37 12.01
CA ASP A 75 6.04 -6.74 12.73
C ASP A 75 7.29 -6.47 11.89
N ASN A 76 8.33 -5.98 12.58
CA ASN A 76 9.67 -5.88 12.00
C ASN A 76 10.32 -7.25 11.99
N ILE A 77 10.48 -7.84 10.82
CA ILE A 77 11.16 -9.11 10.61
C ILE A 77 12.59 -8.89 10.15
N LYS A 78 13.46 -9.84 10.50
CA LYS A 78 14.90 -9.76 10.22
C LYS A 78 15.33 -10.79 9.18
N HIS A 79 16.47 -10.52 8.58
CA HIS A 79 17.14 -11.49 7.70
C HIS A 79 17.26 -12.87 8.38
N SER A 80 16.94 -13.92 7.66
CA SER A 80 16.92 -15.32 8.09
C SER A 80 15.89 -15.66 9.18
N GLN A 81 14.90 -14.79 9.41
CA GLN A 81 13.81 -15.09 10.34
C GLN A 81 12.77 -15.99 9.69
N VAL A 82 12.44 -17.09 10.36
CA VAL A 82 11.26 -17.90 10.03
C VAL A 82 10.01 -17.11 10.40
N VAL A 83 9.10 -16.92 9.46
CA VAL A 83 7.87 -16.16 9.66
C VAL A 83 6.62 -17.01 9.68
N CYS A 84 6.68 -18.19 9.03
CA CYS A 84 5.55 -19.08 8.92
C CYS A 84 6.01 -20.53 8.71
N THR A 85 5.22 -21.51 9.21
CA THR A 85 5.33 -22.92 8.84
C THR A 85 3.99 -23.42 8.32
N LEU A 86 4.04 -24.31 7.33
CA LEU A 86 2.88 -24.95 6.74
C LEU A 86 3.00 -26.48 6.90
N LYS A 87 1.87 -27.17 7.02
CA LYS A 87 1.81 -28.63 6.99
C LYS A 87 0.57 -29.10 6.23
N GLY A 88 0.78 -29.95 5.23
CA GLY A 88 -0.33 -30.46 4.41
C GLY A 88 0.13 -31.27 3.21
N PRO A 89 -0.76 -31.54 2.23
CA PRO A 89 -0.41 -32.23 1.00
C PRO A 89 0.66 -31.45 0.23
N VAL A 90 1.77 -32.12 -0.11
CA VAL A 90 2.92 -31.49 -0.76
C VAL A 90 2.54 -30.84 -2.09
N ARG A 91 1.66 -31.48 -2.89
CA ARG A 91 1.19 -30.92 -4.17
C ARG A 91 0.51 -29.58 -3.97
N SER A 92 -0.37 -29.46 -2.96
CA SER A 92 -1.12 -28.24 -2.65
C SER A 92 -0.19 -27.13 -2.15
N ILE A 93 0.83 -27.48 -1.33
CA ILE A 93 1.83 -26.52 -0.86
C ILE A 93 2.65 -25.97 -2.04
N LEU A 94 3.17 -26.85 -2.90
CA LEU A 94 3.97 -26.44 -4.06
C LEU A 94 3.16 -25.60 -5.06
N MET A 95 1.90 -25.95 -5.30
CA MET A 95 0.99 -25.22 -6.19
C MET A 95 0.73 -23.80 -5.71
N GLY A 96 0.62 -23.56 -4.40
CA GLY A 96 0.32 -22.25 -3.83
C GLY A 96 1.54 -21.38 -3.55
N GLU A 97 2.73 -21.97 -3.45
CA GLU A 97 3.96 -21.31 -3.00
C GLU A 97 4.23 -19.99 -3.71
N ARG A 98 4.29 -20.01 -5.04
CA ARG A 98 4.70 -18.84 -5.82
C ARG A 98 3.70 -17.70 -5.69
N THR A 99 2.41 -18.00 -5.85
CA THR A 99 1.34 -17.00 -5.73
C THR A 99 1.29 -16.40 -4.32
N ALA A 100 1.39 -17.22 -3.27
CA ALA A 100 1.40 -16.76 -1.89
C ALA A 100 2.60 -15.85 -1.59
N ILE A 101 3.80 -16.25 -2.00
CA ILE A 101 5.01 -15.43 -1.84
C ILE A 101 4.90 -14.13 -2.66
N ASN A 102 4.34 -14.14 -3.86
CA ASN A 102 4.19 -12.94 -4.68
C ASN A 102 3.36 -11.84 -3.99
N PHE A 103 2.27 -12.20 -3.30
CA PHE A 103 1.53 -11.25 -2.46
C PHE A 103 2.37 -10.76 -1.30
N LEU A 104 2.96 -11.67 -0.53
CA LEU A 104 3.70 -11.34 0.68
C LEU A 104 4.91 -10.44 0.39
N GLN A 105 5.73 -10.77 -0.62
CA GLN A 105 6.91 -10.01 -1.03
C GLN A 105 6.55 -8.59 -1.48
N THR A 106 5.45 -8.46 -2.26
CA THR A 106 4.99 -7.17 -2.80
C THR A 106 4.42 -6.28 -1.70
N LEU A 107 3.59 -6.82 -0.82
CA LEU A 107 2.94 -6.05 0.24
C LEU A 107 3.92 -5.69 1.36
N SER A 108 4.83 -6.61 1.72
CA SER A 108 5.92 -6.32 2.66
C SER A 108 6.89 -5.27 2.11
N ALA A 109 7.13 -5.22 0.79
CA ALA A 109 7.92 -4.16 0.17
C ALA A 109 7.26 -2.79 0.34
N VAL A 110 5.95 -2.69 0.14
CA VAL A 110 5.21 -1.44 0.33
C VAL A 110 5.25 -0.99 1.78
N SER A 111 4.91 -1.87 2.74
CA SER A 111 4.92 -1.54 4.18
C SER A 111 6.31 -1.15 4.67
N THR A 112 7.36 -1.84 4.23
CA THR A 112 8.76 -1.53 4.56
C THR A 112 9.17 -0.15 4.04
N ASN A 113 8.85 0.15 2.79
CA ASN A 113 9.14 1.45 2.19
C ASN A 113 8.40 2.57 2.93
N VAL A 114 7.12 2.39 3.24
CA VAL A 114 6.33 3.35 4.01
C VAL A 114 6.91 3.58 5.39
N ALA A 115 7.28 2.50 6.11
CA ALA A 115 7.87 2.59 7.45
C ALA A 115 9.17 3.41 7.42
N ALA A 116 9.99 3.26 6.38
CA ALA A 116 11.20 4.06 6.21
C ALA A 116 10.89 5.56 6.05
N PHE A 117 9.87 5.94 5.27
CA PHE A 117 9.43 7.32 5.14
C PHE A 117 8.87 7.88 6.45
N VAL A 118 8.05 7.09 7.16
CA VAL A 118 7.46 7.48 8.45
C VAL A 118 8.55 7.70 9.50
N ASP A 119 9.55 6.82 9.57
CA ASP A 119 10.69 6.98 10.50
C ASP A 119 11.48 8.26 10.22
N ARG A 120 11.69 8.63 8.94
CA ARG A 120 12.39 9.87 8.57
C ARG A 120 11.72 11.13 9.09
N ILE A 121 10.42 11.11 9.30
CA ILE A 121 9.63 12.27 9.74
C ILE A 121 9.06 12.14 11.15
N LYS A 122 9.47 11.13 11.92
CA LYS A 122 8.91 10.80 13.26
C LYS A 122 8.90 11.95 14.27
N ASN A 123 9.80 12.92 14.11
CA ASN A 123 9.88 14.09 14.97
C ASN A 123 9.01 15.28 14.49
N SER A 124 8.19 15.09 13.46
CA SER A 124 7.26 16.09 12.93
C SER A 124 5.80 15.68 13.19
N LYS A 125 4.87 16.62 12.98
CA LYS A 125 3.42 16.34 13.00
C LYS A 125 2.90 15.88 11.63
N THR A 126 3.73 15.97 10.60
CA THR A 126 3.40 15.63 9.23
C THR A 126 3.10 14.14 9.08
N LYS A 127 2.16 13.79 8.22
CA LYS A 127 1.79 12.40 7.91
C LYS A 127 2.09 12.07 6.44
N ILE A 128 2.52 10.83 6.21
CA ILE A 128 2.76 10.31 4.86
C ILE A 128 1.44 9.78 4.28
N LEU A 129 1.12 10.21 3.06
CA LEU A 129 -0.02 9.72 2.30
C LEU A 129 0.45 8.91 1.08
N ASP A 130 -0.34 7.91 0.74
CA ASP A 130 -0.23 7.23 -0.56
C ASP A 130 -0.87 8.08 -1.69
N SER A 131 -1.05 7.46 -2.83
CA SER A 131 -1.72 8.05 -3.98
C SER A 131 -2.50 6.98 -4.76
N ARG A 132 -3.08 7.37 -5.91
CA ARG A 132 -3.68 6.42 -6.87
C ARG A 132 -2.65 5.79 -7.83
N LYS A 133 -1.36 6.09 -7.69
CA LYS A 133 -0.27 5.52 -8.51
C LYS A 133 0.09 4.13 -7.97
N THR A 134 -0.78 3.15 -8.17
CA THR A 134 -0.68 1.77 -7.70
C THR A 134 -0.52 0.81 -8.87
N LEU A 135 -0.08 -0.43 -8.59
CA LEU A 135 -0.16 -1.51 -9.56
C LEU A 135 -1.63 -1.78 -9.92
N PRO A 136 -1.95 -2.00 -11.21
CA PRO A 136 -3.30 -2.38 -11.61
C PRO A 136 -3.77 -3.64 -10.85
N GLY A 137 -5.03 -3.62 -10.41
CA GLY A 137 -5.62 -4.73 -9.65
C GLY A 137 -5.22 -4.81 -8.16
N LEU A 138 -4.07 -4.24 -7.75
CA LEU A 138 -3.54 -4.36 -6.38
C LEU A 138 -3.75 -3.12 -5.50
N ARG A 139 -4.53 -2.13 -5.95
CA ARG A 139 -4.68 -0.88 -5.19
C ARG A 139 -5.16 -1.09 -3.77
N TYR A 140 -6.13 -1.95 -3.57
CA TYR A 140 -6.65 -2.25 -2.25
C TYR A 140 -5.58 -2.83 -1.34
N ALA A 141 -4.87 -3.85 -1.82
CA ALA A 141 -3.79 -4.51 -1.09
C ALA A 141 -2.63 -3.56 -0.78
N GLN A 142 -2.19 -2.76 -1.75
CA GLN A 142 -1.11 -1.79 -1.54
C GLN A 142 -1.50 -0.67 -0.56
N LYS A 143 -2.75 -0.19 -0.60
CA LYS A 143 -3.24 0.79 0.37
C LYS A 143 -3.39 0.20 1.78
N TYR A 144 -3.70 -1.07 1.90
CA TYR A 144 -3.61 -1.79 3.17
C TYR A 144 -2.16 -1.80 3.68
N ALA A 145 -1.20 -2.18 2.84
CA ALA A 145 0.21 -2.21 3.20
C ALA A 145 0.76 -0.82 3.60
N VAL A 146 0.26 0.27 2.98
CA VAL A 146 0.59 1.64 3.40
C VAL A 146 0.19 1.89 4.86
N LYS A 147 -1.00 1.44 5.28
CA LYS A 147 -1.42 1.57 6.69
C LYS A 147 -0.57 0.75 7.63
N ILE A 148 -0.23 -0.47 7.23
CA ILE A 148 0.65 -1.36 8.01
C ILE A 148 2.02 -0.72 8.22
N GLY A 149 2.57 -0.04 7.22
CA GLY A 149 3.82 0.72 7.32
C GLY A 149 3.70 2.05 8.10
N GLY A 150 2.51 2.39 8.66
CA GLY A 150 2.28 3.60 9.44
C GLY A 150 1.91 4.85 8.63
N GLY A 151 1.65 4.71 7.33
CA GLY A 151 1.12 5.76 6.47
C GLY A 151 -0.40 5.90 6.56
N ILE A 152 -0.95 6.88 5.83
CA ILE A 152 -2.38 7.15 5.72
C ILE A 152 -2.80 7.04 4.26
N ASN A 153 -3.99 6.54 4.00
CA ASN A 153 -4.49 6.48 2.64
C ASN A 153 -5.06 7.85 2.18
N HIS A 154 -4.65 8.30 1.02
CA HIS A 154 -5.39 9.24 0.20
C HIS A 154 -6.60 8.51 -0.42
N ARG A 155 -7.47 9.19 -1.15
CA ARG A 155 -8.64 8.60 -1.80
C ARG A 155 -8.34 7.29 -2.51
N HIS A 156 -9.27 6.35 -2.43
CA HIS A 156 -9.15 5.04 -3.09
C HIS A 156 -9.41 5.11 -4.60
N GLY A 157 -10.37 5.95 -5.00
CA GLY A 157 -10.79 6.02 -6.39
C GLY A 157 -11.21 7.43 -6.83
N LEU A 158 -12.10 7.50 -7.79
CA LEU A 158 -12.72 8.74 -8.25
C LEU A 158 -14.06 9.00 -7.55
N TYR A 159 -14.46 8.10 -6.66
CA TYR A 159 -15.81 8.03 -6.07
C TYR A 159 -15.87 8.44 -4.59
N ASP A 160 -14.73 8.52 -3.90
CA ASP A 160 -14.71 8.70 -2.43
C ASP A 160 -14.16 10.07 -1.97
N GLU A 161 -13.52 10.85 -2.86
CA GLU A 161 -13.05 12.21 -2.60
C GLU A 161 -12.90 12.95 -3.94
N ILE A 162 -13.25 14.24 -3.98
CA ILE A 162 -13.05 15.10 -5.12
C ILE A 162 -11.63 15.68 -5.04
N LEU A 163 -10.85 15.51 -6.11
CA LEU A 163 -9.57 16.21 -6.31
C LEU A 163 -9.73 17.15 -7.50
N ILE A 164 -9.83 18.44 -7.21
CA ILE A 164 -9.86 19.50 -8.21
C ILE A 164 -8.44 19.74 -8.71
N LYS A 165 -8.26 19.74 -10.04
CA LYS A 165 -6.99 19.97 -10.73
C LYS A 165 -7.13 21.12 -11.72
N GLU A 166 -5.99 21.60 -12.25
CA GLU A 166 -5.91 22.65 -13.24
C GLU A 166 -6.96 22.53 -14.37
N ASN A 167 -7.10 21.34 -14.94
CA ASN A 167 -8.05 21.12 -16.04
C ASN A 167 -9.52 21.27 -15.62
N HIS A 168 -9.86 20.98 -14.36
CA HIS A 168 -11.20 21.21 -13.85
C HIS A 168 -11.47 22.69 -13.64
N ILE A 169 -10.45 23.44 -13.15
CA ILE A 169 -10.53 24.90 -12.96
C ILE A 169 -10.67 25.57 -14.31
N LEU A 170 -9.85 25.21 -15.29
CA LEU A 170 -9.92 25.74 -16.65
C LEU A 170 -11.29 25.52 -17.28
N ALA A 171 -11.86 24.32 -17.16
CA ALA A 171 -13.17 23.99 -17.72
C ALA A 171 -14.35 24.70 -17.00
N SER A 172 -14.17 25.08 -15.74
CA SER A 172 -15.20 25.75 -14.93
C SER A 172 -15.05 27.26 -14.87
N GLY A 173 -13.91 27.80 -15.34
CA GLY A 173 -13.61 29.23 -15.42
C GLY A 173 -12.91 29.85 -14.21
N SER A 174 -13.11 29.31 -12.99
CA SER A 174 -12.38 29.77 -11.79
C SER A 174 -12.37 28.71 -10.69
N ILE A 175 -11.49 28.92 -9.69
CA ILE A 175 -11.39 28.07 -8.48
C ILE A 175 -12.74 28.07 -7.74
N GLU A 176 -13.31 29.25 -7.48
CA GLU A 176 -14.56 29.42 -6.73
C GLU A 176 -15.73 28.72 -7.42
N ALA A 177 -15.85 28.89 -8.75
CA ALA A 177 -16.91 28.23 -9.52
C ALA A 177 -16.77 26.70 -9.49
N THR A 178 -15.54 26.18 -9.52
CA THR A 178 -15.26 24.76 -9.48
C THR A 178 -15.61 24.18 -8.10
N VAL A 179 -15.15 24.83 -7.02
CA VAL A 179 -15.45 24.43 -5.64
C VAL A 179 -16.95 24.45 -5.36
N LYS A 180 -17.64 25.50 -5.82
CA LYS A 180 -19.11 25.59 -5.69
C LYS A 180 -19.84 24.38 -6.30
N LYS A 181 -19.44 23.96 -7.51
CA LYS A 181 -19.99 22.76 -8.16
C LYS A 181 -19.59 21.47 -7.43
N ALA A 182 -18.35 21.39 -6.94
CA ALA A 182 -17.88 20.22 -6.22
C ALA A 182 -18.68 19.97 -4.91
N LYS A 183 -19.07 21.03 -4.19
CA LYS A 183 -19.87 20.95 -2.96
C LYS A 183 -21.22 20.28 -3.13
N GLU A 184 -21.81 20.34 -4.31
CA GLU A 184 -23.08 19.67 -4.60
C GLU A 184 -22.99 18.14 -4.45
N LYS A 185 -21.79 17.58 -4.56
CA LYS A 185 -21.53 16.12 -4.45
C LYS A 185 -21.47 15.61 -3.01
N LYS A 186 -21.34 16.51 -2.01
CA LYS A 186 -21.26 16.16 -0.57
C LYS A 186 -20.15 15.17 -0.24
N LEU A 187 -19.03 15.26 -0.94
CA LEU A 187 -17.80 14.47 -0.73
C LEU A 187 -16.70 15.42 -0.24
N PRO A 188 -15.67 14.91 0.47
CA PRO A 188 -14.48 15.70 0.79
C PRO A 188 -13.86 16.29 -0.47
N ILE A 189 -13.38 17.53 -0.38
CA ILE A 189 -12.82 18.27 -1.50
C ILE A 189 -11.37 18.62 -1.20
N THR A 190 -10.46 18.10 -2.03
CA THR A 190 -9.08 18.56 -2.12
C THR A 190 -8.90 19.36 -3.41
N ILE A 191 -8.23 20.52 -3.34
CA ILE A 191 -7.84 21.31 -4.51
C ILE A 191 -6.33 21.32 -4.67
N GLU A 192 -5.84 21.06 -5.87
CA GLU A 192 -4.44 21.15 -6.27
C GLU A 192 -4.15 22.59 -6.75
N VAL A 193 -3.09 23.21 -6.20
CA VAL A 193 -2.63 24.57 -6.54
C VAL A 193 -1.16 24.52 -6.90
N GLU A 194 -0.76 25.34 -7.88
CA GLU A 194 0.59 25.34 -8.45
C GLU A 194 1.43 26.54 -7.98
N ASP A 195 0.79 27.59 -7.43
CA ASP A 195 1.48 28.80 -6.93
C ASP A 195 0.77 29.41 -5.72
N LEU A 196 1.43 30.41 -5.12
CA LEU A 196 0.90 31.11 -3.94
C LEU A 196 -0.33 32.00 -4.24
N LYS A 197 -0.55 32.41 -5.49
CA LYS A 197 -1.74 33.19 -5.87
C LYS A 197 -2.98 32.28 -5.91
N GLN A 198 -2.85 31.10 -6.52
CA GLN A 198 -3.90 30.10 -6.49
C GLN A 198 -4.20 29.65 -5.05
N LEU A 199 -3.16 29.51 -4.21
CA LEU A 199 -3.32 29.20 -2.79
C LEU A 199 -4.16 30.28 -2.08
N GLU A 200 -3.85 31.57 -2.30
CA GLU A 200 -4.61 32.68 -1.69
C GLU A 200 -6.10 32.60 -2.02
N ILE A 201 -6.43 32.36 -3.29
CA ILE A 201 -7.83 32.17 -3.72
C ILE A 201 -8.45 30.92 -3.09
N ALA A 202 -7.72 29.81 -3.07
CA ALA A 202 -8.22 28.56 -2.51
C ALA A 202 -8.49 28.65 -1.00
N LEU A 203 -7.69 29.43 -0.25
CA LEU A 203 -7.89 29.67 1.18
C LEU A 203 -9.21 30.40 1.50
N GLU A 204 -9.73 31.17 0.56
CA GLU A 204 -11.04 31.85 0.71
C GLU A 204 -12.22 30.94 0.33
N THR A 205 -11.94 29.71 -0.12
CA THR A 205 -12.97 28.73 -0.46
C THR A 205 -13.16 27.71 0.67
N ASP A 206 -14.29 27.01 0.63
CA ASP A 206 -14.63 26.00 1.64
C ASP A 206 -14.28 24.60 1.11
N VAL A 207 -12.97 24.34 1.01
CA VAL A 207 -12.40 23.02 0.69
C VAL A 207 -11.85 22.37 1.96
N ASP A 208 -11.74 21.04 1.97
CA ASP A 208 -11.26 20.31 3.15
C ASP A 208 -9.74 20.25 3.23
N ARG A 209 -9.05 20.32 2.07
CA ARG A 209 -7.60 20.27 1.97
C ARG A 209 -7.11 21.00 0.71
N ILE A 210 -5.92 21.59 0.81
CA ILE A 210 -5.21 22.17 -0.34
C ILE A 210 -3.92 21.39 -0.57
N MET A 211 -3.73 20.90 -1.81
CA MET A 211 -2.54 20.21 -2.25
C MET A 211 -1.61 21.21 -2.97
N LEU A 212 -0.41 21.35 -2.45
CA LEU A 212 0.66 22.21 -3.00
C LEU A 212 1.46 21.37 -4.01
N ASP A 213 1.19 21.53 -5.30
CA ASP A 213 1.85 20.69 -6.30
C ASP A 213 3.21 21.28 -6.71
N ASN A 214 4.25 20.48 -6.52
CA ASN A 214 5.65 20.83 -6.84
C ASN A 214 6.18 22.14 -6.20
N PHE A 215 5.64 22.54 -5.03
CA PHE A 215 6.16 23.70 -4.31
C PHE A 215 7.56 23.42 -3.76
N SER A 216 8.45 24.41 -3.84
CA SER A 216 9.74 24.38 -3.15
C SER A 216 9.55 24.49 -1.63
N PRO A 217 10.46 23.95 -0.78
CA PRO A 217 10.35 24.06 0.67
C PRO A 217 10.13 25.49 1.19
N PRO A 218 10.82 26.55 0.67
CA PRO A 218 10.52 27.93 1.04
C PRO A 218 9.09 28.37 0.72
N ASN A 219 8.51 27.91 -0.40
CA ASN A 219 7.13 28.22 -0.74
C ASN A 219 6.14 27.43 0.11
N ILE A 220 6.46 26.19 0.49
CA ILE A 220 5.65 25.44 1.46
C ILE A 220 5.62 26.16 2.81
N CYS A 221 6.76 26.68 3.31
CA CYS A 221 6.79 27.48 4.54
C CYS A 221 5.87 28.71 4.46
N LYS A 222 5.87 29.41 3.31
CA LYS A 222 4.97 30.56 3.10
C LYS A 222 3.51 30.09 3.10
N ALA A 223 3.20 28.99 2.41
CA ALA A 223 1.85 28.42 2.37
C ALA A 223 1.34 28.05 3.76
N VAL A 224 2.17 27.41 4.59
CA VAL A 224 1.85 27.08 5.98
C VAL A 224 1.55 28.34 6.80
N ALA A 225 2.35 29.40 6.62
CA ALA A 225 2.12 30.67 7.30
C ALA A 225 0.82 31.35 6.84
N MET A 226 0.46 31.26 5.55
CA MET A 226 -0.79 31.80 4.99
C MET A 226 -2.00 31.05 5.50
N ALA A 227 -1.95 29.73 5.57
CA ALA A 227 -3.06 28.87 6.03
C ALA A 227 -3.38 29.04 7.53
N LYS A 228 -2.41 29.45 8.37
CA LYS A 228 -2.55 29.70 9.82
C LYS A 228 -3.18 28.52 10.60
N GLY A 229 -3.11 27.29 10.08
CA GLY A 229 -3.72 26.10 10.67
C GLY A 229 -5.23 25.95 10.46
N ASN A 230 -5.88 26.85 9.74
CA ASN A 230 -7.32 26.84 9.49
C ASN A 230 -7.73 25.75 8.48
N ILE A 231 -6.81 25.35 7.59
CA ILE A 231 -7.04 24.34 6.56
C ILE A 231 -5.84 23.40 6.49
N LYS A 232 -6.08 22.15 6.12
CA LYS A 232 -5.02 21.16 5.97
C LYS A 232 -4.26 21.36 4.65
N LEU A 233 -2.93 21.33 4.73
CA LEU A 233 -2.05 21.43 3.58
C LEU A 233 -1.37 20.09 3.30
N GLU A 234 -1.31 19.73 2.03
CA GLU A 234 -0.64 18.54 1.52
C GLU A 234 0.46 18.97 0.54
N ALA A 235 1.72 18.58 0.76
CA ALA A 235 2.79 18.72 -0.22
C ALA A 235 2.79 17.51 -1.17
N SER A 236 2.82 17.78 -2.46
CA SER A 236 2.86 16.80 -3.54
C SER A 236 3.98 17.12 -4.53
N GLY A 237 4.50 16.09 -5.20
CA GLY A 237 5.51 16.22 -6.26
C GLY A 237 6.93 15.90 -5.79
N ASN A 238 7.61 15.02 -6.54
CA ASN A 238 9.02 14.67 -6.43
C ASN A 238 9.58 14.36 -5.03
N THR A 239 8.73 13.85 -4.13
CA THR A 239 9.13 13.44 -2.78
C THR A 239 9.89 12.12 -2.82
N THR A 240 11.06 12.10 -2.19
CA THR A 240 11.95 10.96 -2.03
C THR A 240 12.33 10.78 -0.56
N ILE A 241 12.93 9.64 -0.21
CA ILE A 241 13.43 9.38 1.14
C ILE A 241 14.50 10.41 1.60
N ASN A 242 15.21 11.02 0.64
CA ASN A 242 16.27 11.97 0.92
C ASN A 242 15.75 13.38 1.22
N ASN A 243 14.60 13.79 0.65
CA ASN A 243 14.07 15.14 0.82
C ASN A 243 12.84 15.23 1.72
N VAL A 244 12.19 14.08 2.08
CA VAL A 244 10.96 14.05 2.89
C VAL A 244 11.12 14.75 4.25
N HIS A 245 12.29 14.62 4.90
CA HIS A 245 12.58 15.29 6.18
C HIS A 245 12.54 16.81 6.04
N SER A 246 13.15 17.35 4.98
CA SER A 246 13.14 18.78 4.68
C SER A 246 11.74 19.32 4.42
N ILE A 247 10.91 18.55 3.68
CA ILE A 247 9.51 18.92 3.43
C ILE A 247 8.70 18.87 4.73
N ALA A 248 8.85 17.84 5.55
CA ALA A 248 8.18 17.74 6.84
C ALA A 248 8.57 18.87 7.81
N GLY A 249 9.84 19.34 7.74
CA GLY A 249 10.35 20.47 8.51
C GLY A 249 9.67 21.81 8.20
N THR A 250 8.94 21.94 7.09
CA THR A 250 8.16 23.13 6.74
C THR A 250 6.89 23.31 7.60
N GLY A 251 6.46 22.23 8.29
CA GLY A 251 5.23 22.23 9.09
C GLY A 251 3.96 21.88 8.31
N VAL A 252 4.07 21.41 7.06
CA VAL A 252 2.93 20.93 6.27
C VAL A 252 2.27 19.73 6.95
N ASP A 253 0.92 19.60 6.83
CA ASP A 253 0.19 18.52 7.52
C ASP A 253 0.43 17.15 6.87
N TYR A 254 0.47 17.09 5.53
CA TYR A 254 0.57 15.86 4.77
C TYR A 254 1.63 15.94 3.68
N ILE A 255 2.23 14.80 3.38
CA ILE A 255 3.10 14.63 2.22
C ILE A 255 2.63 13.40 1.45
N SER A 256 2.16 13.58 0.21
CA SER A 256 1.78 12.47 -0.65
C SER A 256 2.96 11.98 -1.48
N VAL A 257 3.18 10.66 -1.46
CA VAL A 257 4.33 10.02 -2.08
C VAL A 257 3.90 8.90 -3.02
N GLY A 258 3.91 9.18 -4.31
CA GLY A 258 3.53 8.18 -5.31
C GLY A 258 4.52 7.01 -5.43
N ALA A 259 5.77 7.20 -5.04
CA ALA A 259 6.80 6.16 -5.10
C ALA A 259 6.53 4.99 -4.14
N LEU A 260 5.74 5.18 -3.08
CA LEU A 260 5.43 4.14 -2.09
C LEU A 260 4.78 2.90 -2.71
N THR A 261 3.95 3.09 -3.73
CA THR A 261 3.12 2.05 -4.32
C THR A 261 3.43 1.76 -5.80
N LYS A 262 4.22 2.58 -6.48
CA LYS A 262 4.61 2.35 -7.88
C LYS A 262 6.04 1.84 -8.05
N ASN A 263 6.96 2.18 -7.13
CA ASN A 263 8.36 1.74 -7.16
C ASN A 263 8.53 0.67 -6.09
N ILE A 264 8.35 -0.59 -6.48
CA ILE A 264 8.36 -1.72 -5.55
C ILE A 264 9.63 -2.52 -5.78
N GLU A 265 10.41 -2.66 -4.72
CA GLU A 265 11.53 -3.57 -4.62
C GLU A 265 11.10 -4.72 -3.70
N ALA A 266 10.80 -5.87 -4.30
CA ALA A 266 10.19 -7.00 -3.60
C ALA A 266 11.10 -7.51 -2.48
N ILE A 267 10.52 -7.87 -1.33
CA ILE A 267 11.23 -8.50 -0.21
C ILE A 267 11.51 -9.97 -0.57
N ASP A 268 12.72 -10.43 -0.34
CA ASP A 268 13.09 -11.82 -0.64
C ASP A 268 12.57 -12.77 0.46
N PHE A 269 11.66 -13.66 0.07
CA PHE A 269 11.17 -14.78 0.87
C PHE A 269 11.53 -16.11 0.21
N SER A 270 11.88 -17.10 1.01
CA SER A 270 12.18 -18.45 0.56
C SER A 270 11.35 -19.46 1.34
N MET A 271 10.71 -20.37 0.62
CA MET A 271 10.04 -21.52 1.21
C MET A 271 10.89 -22.77 1.00
N LEU A 272 11.18 -23.49 2.07
CA LEU A 272 11.83 -24.80 2.05
C LEU A 272 10.82 -25.86 2.45
N VAL A 273 10.71 -26.91 1.64
CA VAL A 273 9.76 -28.00 1.83
C VAL A 273 10.50 -29.26 2.24
N ASP A 274 10.13 -29.84 3.38
CA ASP A 274 10.63 -31.10 3.92
C ASP A 274 9.54 -32.16 3.90
N LEU A 275 9.84 -33.36 3.38
CA LEU A 275 8.89 -34.47 3.33
C LEU A 275 8.73 -35.10 4.71
N VAL A 276 7.50 -35.28 5.15
CA VAL A 276 7.18 -36.02 6.39
C VAL A 276 7.01 -37.49 6.03
N TYR A 277 8.06 -38.28 6.25
CA TYR A 277 7.96 -39.73 6.12
C TYR A 277 7.19 -40.31 7.31
N ILE A 278 5.97 -40.77 7.10
CA ILE A 278 5.26 -41.53 8.11
C ILE A 278 5.97 -42.88 8.20
N THR A 279 6.84 -43.05 9.19
CA THR A 279 7.39 -44.37 9.54
C THR A 279 6.21 -45.26 9.96
N LYS A 280 5.95 -46.28 9.15
CA LYS A 280 4.94 -47.31 9.43
C LYS A 280 5.29 -48.13 10.67
#